data_2169ef1b375d7de10e1f83db687c2df4
#
_entry.id   2169ef1b375d7de10e1f83db687c2df4
#
_cell.length_a   1.000
_cell.length_b   1.000
_cell.length_c   1.000
_cell.angle_alpha   90.00
_cell.angle_beta   90.00
_cell.angle_gamma   90.00
#
_symmetry.space_group_name_H-M   'P 1'
#
loop_
_entity.id
_entity.type
_entity.pdbx_description
1 polymer ?
#
loop_
_entity_poly.entity_id
_entity_poly.type
_entity_poly.pdbx_seq_one_letter_code
_entity_poly.pdbx_strand_id
1 'polypeptide(L)'
;IVGANVPSAMLGSLLVDKGHGWLSELFVSVGAPWWLKGLLVDGMYLATAWVISVMLPPMAIFFPCFTLLEDFGYLPRVAFNLDRMFQRVGAHGKQALTMAMGLGCNAAGVVATRIIDSPRERLIAILTNNFSLCNGRWPTQILMAGVFIGTLAPRGWGGSIAALSVLAVALLGFGFAMLSSWMLARTVLRGEASTFSLELPPYRPPDFWKTLYTSVIDRTLIVLWRAVVFALPAGAAIWLSANLFIGDQSIAAWFVHGTDPFARLIG
;
A
#
# COMPACT_ATOMS: atom_id res chain seq x y z
N ILE A 1 -8.08 5.06 11.93
CA ILE A 1 -6.95 4.22 12.39
C ILE A 1 -7.45 3.16 13.38
N VAL A 2 -8.09 3.54 14.50
CA VAL A 2 -8.57 2.57 15.52
C VAL A 2 -9.57 1.57 14.93
N GLY A 3 -10.53 2.01 14.11
CA GLY A 3 -11.55 1.16 13.50
C GLY A 3 -11.03 0.12 12.51
N ALA A 4 -9.82 0.29 11.97
CA ALA A 4 -9.20 -0.70 11.09
C ALA A 4 -8.22 -1.61 11.83
N ASN A 5 -7.51 -1.07 12.84
CA ASN A 5 -6.49 -1.84 13.56
C ASN A 5 -7.09 -2.91 14.49
N VAL A 6 -8.24 -2.64 15.13
CA VAL A 6 -8.90 -3.63 16.00
C VAL A 6 -9.34 -4.88 15.21
N PRO A 7 -10.10 -4.76 14.10
CA PRO A 7 -10.43 -5.93 13.27
C PRO A 7 -9.19 -6.62 12.68
N SER A 8 -8.14 -5.88 12.30
CA SER A 8 -6.89 -6.46 11.80
C SER A 8 -6.18 -7.29 12.88
N ALA A 9 -6.13 -6.80 14.10
CA ALA A 9 -5.53 -7.53 15.22
C ALA A 9 -6.34 -8.79 15.57
N MET A 10 -7.67 -8.71 15.58
CA MET A 10 -8.53 -9.88 15.79
C MET A 10 -8.35 -10.93 14.69
N LEU A 11 -8.34 -10.50 13.44
CA LEU A 11 -8.12 -11.39 12.30
C LEU A 11 -6.70 -11.98 12.31
N GLY A 12 -5.70 -11.20 12.72
CA GLY A 12 -4.33 -11.64 12.94
C GLY A 12 -4.24 -12.74 13.99
N SER A 13 -4.84 -12.55 15.16
CA SER A 13 -4.84 -13.56 16.21
C SER A 13 -5.58 -14.85 15.79
N LEU A 14 -6.60 -14.76 14.98
CA LEU A 14 -7.32 -15.93 14.47
C LEU A 14 -6.52 -16.67 13.38
N LEU A 15 -6.00 -15.97 12.39
CA LEU A 15 -5.32 -16.59 11.25
C LEU A 15 -3.85 -16.89 11.56
N VAL A 16 -3.12 -15.93 12.14
CA VAL A 16 -1.67 -16.09 12.38
C VAL A 16 -1.42 -16.94 13.61
N ASP A 17 -2.08 -16.69 14.77
CA ASP A 17 -1.78 -17.43 15.97
C ASP A 17 -2.50 -18.79 16.00
N LYS A 18 -3.84 -18.78 15.94
CA LYS A 18 -4.63 -20.03 16.04
C LYS A 18 -4.55 -20.87 14.78
N GLY A 19 -4.68 -20.27 13.60
CA GLY A 19 -4.66 -20.98 12.33
C GLY A 19 -3.29 -21.61 12.05
N HIS A 20 -2.20 -20.88 12.27
CA HIS A 20 -0.85 -21.40 12.14
C HIS A 20 -0.57 -22.53 13.14
N GLY A 21 -0.97 -22.37 14.42
CA GLY A 21 -0.84 -23.40 15.44
C GLY A 21 -1.54 -24.69 15.04
N TRP A 22 -2.82 -24.59 14.66
CA TRP A 22 -3.62 -25.76 14.25
C TRP A 22 -3.05 -26.47 13.01
N LEU A 23 -2.65 -25.72 11.97
CA LEU A 23 -2.00 -26.29 10.78
C LEU A 23 -0.66 -26.95 11.13
N SER A 24 0.12 -26.32 11.99
CA SER A 24 1.41 -26.85 12.44
C SER A 24 1.24 -28.20 13.15
N GLU A 25 0.27 -28.32 14.06
CA GLU A 25 -0.05 -29.57 14.76
C GLU A 25 -0.56 -30.65 13.79
N LEU A 26 -1.38 -30.29 12.82
CA LEU A 26 -1.90 -31.19 11.80
C LEU A 26 -0.76 -31.77 10.94
N PHE A 27 0.19 -30.95 10.49
CA PHE A 27 1.34 -31.42 9.72
C PHE A 27 2.29 -32.32 10.56
N VAL A 28 2.43 -32.04 11.84
CA VAL A 28 3.20 -32.89 12.77
C VAL A 28 2.49 -34.23 12.99
N SER A 29 1.16 -34.25 13.14
CA SER A 29 0.38 -35.48 13.33
C SER A 29 0.40 -36.40 12.10
N VAL A 30 0.46 -35.84 10.90
CA VAL A 30 0.57 -36.57 9.62
C VAL A 30 2.00 -37.06 9.36
N GLY A 31 2.99 -36.65 10.18
CA GLY A 31 4.38 -37.06 10.02
C GLY A 31 5.08 -36.42 8.83
N ALA A 32 4.64 -35.23 8.42
CA ALA A 32 5.22 -34.52 7.29
C ALA A 32 6.70 -34.14 7.57
N PRO A 33 7.59 -34.22 6.55
CA PRO A 33 8.98 -33.83 6.70
C PRO A 33 9.07 -32.34 7.09
N TRP A 34 10.06 -31.99 7.90
CA TRP A 34 10.24 -30.65 8.46
C TRP A 34 10.28 -29.54 7.40
N TRP A 35 10.90 -29.81 6.23
CA TRP A 35 10.99 -28.84 5.12
C TRP A 35 9.63 -28.57 4.46
N LEU A 36 8.74 -29.58 4.38
CA LEU A 36 7.41 -29.42 3.81
C LEU A 36 6.52 -28.59 4.74
N LYS A 37 6.57 -28.88 6.05
CA LYS A 37 5.91 -28.07 7.07
C LYS A 37 6.41 -26.62 7.00
N GLY A 38 7.72 -26.41 7.01
CA GLY A 38 8.33 -25.10 6.97
C GLY A 38 7.92 -24.31 5.72
N LEU A 39 7.97 -24.93 4.54
CA LEU A 39 7.60 -24.26 3.29
C LEU A 39 6.11 -23.90 3.24
N LEU A 40 5.22 -24.85 3.54
CA LEU A 40 3.78 -24.65 3.40
C LEU A 40 3.17 -23.85 4.56
N VAL A 41 3.57 -24.15 5.82
CA VAL A 41 2.96 -23.52 6.99
C VAL A 41 3.72 -22.25 7.37
N ASP A 42 5.04 -22.33 7.56
CA ASP A 42 5.83 -21.20 8.04
C ASP A 42 6.19 -20.20 6.92
N GLY A 43 6.22 -20.65 5.66
CA GLY A 43 6.44 -19.80 4.49
C GLY A 43 5.12 -19.29 3.89
N MET A 44 4.43 -20.15 3.15
CA MET A 44 3.29 -19.77 2.32
C MET A 44 2.07 -19.35 3.15
N TYR A 45 1.65 -20.16 4.12
CA TYR A 45 0.47 -19.86 4.92
C TYR A 45 0.67 -18.62 5.79
N LEU A 46 1.79 -18.53 6.51
CA LEU A 46 2.06 -17.41 7.40
C LEU A 46 2.09 -16.08 6.66
N ALA A 47 2.78 -16.03 5.51
CA ALA A 47 2.81 -14.83 4.67
C ALA A 47 1.41 -14.43 4.18
N THR A 48 0.61 -15.41 3.75
CA THR A 48 -0.75 -15.19 3.28
C THR A 48 -1.68 -14.73 4.40
N ALA A 49 -1.61 -15.38 5.57
CA ALA A 49 -2.40 -15.03 6.74
C ALA A 49 -2.10 -13.60 7.22
N TRP A 50 -0.84 -13.20 7.19
CA TRP A 50 -0.40 -11.83 7.48
C TRP A 50 -0.98 -10.82 6.49
N VAL A 51 -0.88 -11.09 5.19
CA VAL A 51 -1.42 -10.23 4.13
C VAL A 51 -2.93 -10.06 4.28
N ILE A 52 -3.67 -11.15 4.50
CA ILE A 52 -5.13 -11.11 4.69
C ILE A 52 -5.49 -10.30 5.93
N SER A 53 -4.84 -10.54 7.07
CA SER A 53 -5.14 -9.89 8.34
C SER A 53 -4.93 -8.38 8.29
N VAL A 54 -3.85 -7.94 7.65
CA VAL A 54 -3.48 -6.51 7.58
C VAL A 54 -4.23 -5.78 6.49
N MET A 55 -4.52 -6.44 5.34
CA MET A 55 -5.10 -5.75 4.19
C MET A 55 -6.63 -5.75 4.16
N LEU A 56 -7.29 -6.86 4.57
CA LEU A 56 -8.74 -7.01 4.41
C LEU A 56 -9.55 -5.97 5.19
N PRO A 57 -9.31 -5.73 6.51
CA PRO A 57 -10.15 -4.80 7.26
C PRO A 57 -10.04 -3.34 6.80
N PRO A 58 -8.83 -2.78 6.57
CA PRO A 58 -8.72 -1.44 6.03
C PRO A 58 -9.36 -1.28 4.65
N MET A 59 -9.22 -2.28 3.77
CA MET A 59 -9.81 -2.24 2.43
C MET A 59 -11.33 -2.31 2.48
N ALA A 60 -11.90 -3.18 3.34
CA ALA A 60 -13.34 -3.31 3.50
C ALA A 60 -14.02 -2.02 4.00
N ILE A 61 -13.29 -1.15 4.69
CA ILE A 61 -13.77 0.16 5.11
C ILE A 61 -13.50 1.22 4.04
N PHE A 62 -12.29 1.24 3.48
CA PHE A 62 -11.84 2.28 2.56
C PHE A 62 -12.61 2.27 1.24
N PHE A 63 -12.76 1.10 0.58
CA PHE A 63 -13.40 1.05 -0.73
C PHE A 63 -14.86 1.50 -0.73
N PRO A 64 -15.73 1.07 0.20
CA PRO A 64 -17.08 1.59 0.26
C PRO A 64 -17.15 3.10 0.51
N CYS A 65 -16.34 3.61 1.46
CA CYS A 65 -16.29 5.05 1.74
C CYS A 65 -15.85 5.84 0.51
N PHE A 66 -14.83 5.36 -0.20
CA PHE A 66 -14.31 6.00 -1.39
C PHE A 66 -15.32 5.99 -2.53
N THR A 67 -15.99 4.85 -2.77
CA THR A 67 -17.03 4.73 -3.80
C THR A 67 -18.22 5.63 -3.51
N LEU A 68 -18.63 5.74 -2.24
CA LEU A 68 -19.67 6.69 -1.84
C LEU A 68 -19.28 8.14 -2.15
N LEU A 69 -18.04 8.55 -1.86
CA LEU A 69 -17.54 9.89 -2.20
C LEU A 69 -17.47 10.12 -3.73
N GLU A 70 -17.19 9.06 -4.49
CA GLU A 70 -17.22 9.06 -5.96
C GLU A 70 -18.66 9.26 -6.46
N ASP A 71 -19.61 8.47 -5.96
CA ASP A 71 -21.04 8.53 -6.33
C ASP A 71 -21.66 9.88 -5.97
N PHE A 72 -21.29 10.48 -4.84
CA PHE A 72 -21.68 11.85 -4.47
C PHE A 72 -21.10 12.94 -5.39
N GLY A 73 -20.21 12.57 -6.33
CA GLY A 73 -19.56 13.52 -7.20
C GLY A 73 -18.57 14.47 -6.50
N TYR A 74 -18.17 14.16 -5.26
CA TYR A 74 -17.21 14.94 -4.51
C TYR A 74 -15.81 14.87 -5.13
N LEU A 75 -15.38 13.67 -5.51
CA LEU A 75 -14.05 13.42 -6.07
C LEU A 75 -13.81 14.15 -7.40
N PRO A 76 -14.75 14.15 -8.38
CA PRO A 76 -14.58 14.94 -9.60
C PRO A 76 -14.43 16.44 -9.34
N ARG A 77 -15.13 16.99 -8.34
CA ARG A 77 -15.01 18.41 -7.96
C ARG A 77 -13.67 18.75 -7.35
N VAL A 78 -13.14 17.86 -6.50
CA VAL A 78 -11.77 17.98 -5.95
C VAL A 78 -10.74 17.93 -7.07
N ALA A 79 -10.87 17.00 -8.02
CA ALA A 79 -9.99 16.88 -9.18
C ALA A 79 -10.01 18.17 -10.03
N PHE A 80 -11.18 18.75 -10.25
CA PHE A 80 -11.33 20.02 -10.98
C PHE A 80 -10.65 21.18 -10.26
N ASN A 81 -10.82 21.31 -8.94
CA ASN A 81 -10.19 22.38 -8.17
C ASN A 81 -8.66 22.26 -8.14
N LEU A 82 -8.13 21.06 -8.15
CA LEU A 82 -6.70 20.80 -8.14
C LEU A 82 -6.07 20.81 -9.55
N ASP A 83 -6.87 20.75 -10.60
CA ASP A 83 -6.39 20.65 -11.98
C ASP A 83 -5.40 21.74 -12.33
N ARG A 84 -5.67 22.99 -11.97
CA ARG A 84 -4.77 24.13 -12.21
C ARG A 84 -3.39 23.94 -11.56
N MET A 85 -3.34 23.32 -10.41
CA MET A 85 -2.07 23.03 -9.70
C MET A 85 -1.29 21.92 -10.41
N PHE A 86 -1.98 20.87 -10.82
CA PHE A 86 -1.37 19.74 -11.53
C PHE A 86 -0.91 20.10 -12.93
N GLN A 87 -1.66 20.93 -13.64
CA GLN A 87 -1.27 21.44 -14.97
C GLN A 87 0.05 22.22 -14.94
N ARG A 88 0.33 22.98 -13.87
CA ARG A 88 1.61 23.71 -13.71
C ARG A 88 2.83 22.78 -13.65
N VAL A 89 2.66 21.56 -13.16
CA VAL A 89 3.73 20.54 -13.11
C VAL A 89 3.68 19.58 -14.31
N GLY A 90 2.86 19.87 -15.33
CA GLY A 90 2.76 19.06 -16.53
C GLY A 90 1.97 17.77 -16.37
N ALA A 91 1.11 17.71 -15.37
CA ALA A 91 0.23 16.61 -15.05
C ALA A 91 -1.24 17.00 -15.28
N HIS A 92 -2.14 16.04 -15.12
CA HIS A 92 -3.59 16.21 -15.32
C HIS A 92 -4.33 16.21 -13.97
N GLY A 93 -5.43 16.97 -13.85
CA GLY A 93 -6.23 16.99 -12.63
C GLY A 93 -6.78 15.64 -12.19
N LYS A 94 -7.04 14.73 -13.13
CA LYS A 94 -7.38 13.32 -12.81
C LYS A 94 -6.29 12.60 -12.01
N GLN A 95 -5.03 13.07 -12.06
CA GLN A 95 -3.94 12.54 -11.23
C GLN A 95 -4.17 12.80 -9.74
N ALA A 96 -4.80 13.93 -9.37
CA ALA A 96 -5.17 14.18 -7.98
C ALA A 96 -6.09 13.07 -7.42
N LEU A 97 -7.02 12.60 -8.26
CA LEU A 97 -7.93 11.52 -7.90
C LEU A 97 -7.18 10.19 -7.69
N THR A 98 -6.27 9.85 -8.61
CA THR A 98 -5.48 8.62 -8.50
C THR A 98 -4.53 8.65 -7.31
N MET A 99 -3.96 9.82 -6.97
CA MET A 99 -3.15 9.99 -5.75
C MET A 99 -3.98 9.89 -4.48
N ALA A 100 -5.20 10.44 -4.46
CA ALA A 100 -6.12 10.29 -3.33
C ALA A 100 -6.48 8.81 -3.08
N MET A 101 -6.71 8.03 -4.15
CA MET A 101 -6.87 6.58 -4.05
C MET A 101 -5.57 5.89 -3.58
N GLY A 102 -4.42 6.38 -4.03
CA GLY A 102 -3.10 5.89 -3.65
C GLY A 102 -2.80 6.02 -2.15
N LEU A 103 -3.31 7.06 -1.49
CA LEU A 103 -3.23 7.22 -0.02
C LEU A 103 -3.96 6.10 0.73
N GLY A 104 -5.03 5.57 0.16
CA GLY A 104 -5.68 4.36 0.69
C GLY A 104 -4.92 3.10 0.32
N CYS A 105 -4.69 2.89 -0.97
CA CYS A 105 -3.99 1.74 -1.51
C CYS A 105 -3.29 2.10 -2.83
N ASN A 106 -1.96 1.99 -2.89
CA ASN A 106 -1.20 2.29 -4.10
C ASN A 106 -1.63 1.44 -5.30
N ALA A 107 -1.96 0.16 -5.09
CA ALA A 107 -2.45 -0.70 -6.15
C ALA A 107 -3.78 -0.18 -6.74
N ALA A 108 -4.70 0.26 -5.89
CA ALA A 108 -5.95 0.88 -6.33
C ALA A 108 -5.70 2.21 -7.06
N GLY A 109 -4.77 3.03 -6.55
CA GLY A 109 -4.35 4.27 -7.21
C GLY A 109 -3.80 4.03 -8.62
N VAL A 110 -2.94 3.03 -8.79
CA VAL A 110 -2.39 2.64 -10.12
C VAL A 110 -3.50 2.14 -11.05
N VAL A 111 -4.42 1.31 -10.57
CA VAL A 111 -5.56 0.85 -11.38
C VAL A 111 -6.46 2.02 -11.78
N ALA A 112 -6.68 2.98 -10.89
CA ALA A 112 -7.48 4.16 -11.15
C ALA A 112 -6.87 5.09 -12.23
N THR A 113 -5.58 5.01 -12.51
CA THR A 113 -4.96 5.80 -13.60
C THR A 113 -5.57 5.52 -14.97
N ARG A 114 -6.33 4.43 -15.11
CA ARG A 114 -7.07 4.12 -16.35
C ARG A 114 -8.10 5.18 -16.75
N ILE A 115 -8.53 6.03 -15.81
CA ILE A 115 -9.41 7.18 -16.10
C ILE A 115 -8.70 8.31 -16.86
N ILE A 116 -7.38 8.27 -16.92
CA ILE A 116 -6.56 9.23 -17.66
C ILE A 116 -6.44 8.76 -19.11
N ASP A 117 -6.95 9.56 -20.04
CA ASP A 117 -7.05 9.20 -21.44
C ASP A 117 -5.68 9.18 -22.13
N SER A 118 -4.83 10.18 -21.82
CA SER A 118 -3.49 10.31 -22.38
C SER A 118 -2.53 9.22 -21.83
N PRO A 119 -1.94 8.37 -22.69
CA PRO A 119 -0.98 7.34 -22.25
C PRO A 119 0.23 7.94 -21.54
N ARG A 120 0.68 9.13 -21.97
CA ARG A 120 1.79 9.86 -21.38
C ARG A 120 1.48 10.28 -19.93
N GLU A 121 0.35 10.95 -19.72
CA GLU A 121 -0.06 11.42 -18.40
C GLU A 121 -0.40 10.27 -17.47
N ARG A 122 -0.97 9.20 -18.02
CA ARG A 122 -1.22 7.97 -17.29
C ARG A 122 0.08 7.32 -16.77
N LEU A 123 1.14 7.32 -17.60
CA LEU A 123 2.44 6.80 -17.19
C LEU A 123 3.06 7.66 -16.08
N ILE A 124 2.98 8.99 -16.19
CA ILE A 124 3.41 9.91 -15.14
C ILE A 124 2.66 9.63 -13.84
N ALA A 125 1.33 9.49 -13.92
CA ALA A 125 0.49 9.20 -12.76
C ALA A 125 0.83 7.86 -12.09
N ILE A 126 1.13 6.80 -12.86
CA ILE A 126 1.56 5.49 -12.34
C ILE A 126 2.88 5.62 -11.58
N LEU A 127 3.87 6.27 -12.17
CA LEU A 127 5.20 6.40 -11.56
C LEU A 127 5.16 7.26 -10.28
N THR A 128 4.43 8.37 -10.32
CA THR A 128 4.36 9.30 -9.19
C THR A 128 3.45 8.82 -8.06
N ASN A 129 2.51 7.91 -8.34
CA ASN A 129 1.65 7.33 -7.30
C ASN A 129 2.43 6.55 -6.23
N ASN A 130 3.62 6.04 -6.54
CA ASN A 130 4.49 5.36 -5.58
C ASN A 130 4.97 6.23 -4.43
N PHE A 131 5.00 7.54 -4.58
CA PHE A 131 5.37 8.49 -3.52
C PHE A 131 4.22 8.71 -2.51
N SER A 132 3.00 8.29 -2.84
CA SER A 132 1.86 8.36 -1.91
C SER A 132 2.02 7.34 -0.79
N LEU A 133 1.91 7.78 0.46
CA LEU A 133 1.91 6.91 1.63
C LEU A 133 0.57 6.18 1.73
N CYS A 134 0.55 4.91 1.38
CA CYS A 134 -0.65 4.09 1.50
C CYS A 134 -0.89 3.65 2.96
N ASN A 135 -2.13 3.21 3.24
CA ASN A 135 -2.54 2.79 4.58
C ASN A 135 -1.64 1.70 5.18
N GLY A 136 -1.09 0.80 4.37
CA GLY A 136 -0.15 -0.23 4.83
C GLY A 136 1.22 0.29 5.26
N ARG A 137 1.63 1.49 4.80
CA ARG A 137 2.90 2.12 5.19
C ARG A 137 2.79 3.01 6.43
N TRP A 138 1.59 3.50 6.77
CA TRP A 138 1.38 4.35 7.94
C TRP A 138 1.81 3.70 9.26
N PRO A 139 1.45 2.44 9.59
CA PRO A 139 1.87 1.82 10.84
C PRO A 139 3.40 1.74 10.97
N THR A 140 4.10 1.38 9.90
CA THR A 140 5.57 1.32 9.89
C THR A 140 6.19 2.70 10.09
N GLN A 141 5.67 3.74 9.45
CA GLN A 141 6.13 5.12 9.63
C GLN A 141 5.91 5.62 11.04
N ILE A 142 4.75 5.33 11.63
CA ILE A 142 4.41 5.71 13.01
C ILE A 142 5.34 5.00 14.00
N LEU A 143 5.59 3.69 13.80
CA LEU A 143 6.51 2.91 14.63
C LEU A 143 7.92 3.48 14.56
N MET A 144 8.44 3.69 13.35
CA MET A 144 9.78 4.25 13.14
C MET A 144 9.92 5.65 13.76
N ALA A 145 8.94 6.52 13.54
CA ALA A 145 8.93 7.84 14.14
C ALA A 145 8.87 7.80 15.67
N GLY A 146 8.08 6.89 16.24
CA GLY A 146 7.99 6.69 17.69
C GLY A 146 9.28 6.18 18.31
N VAL A 147 9.92 5.19 17.68
CA VAL A 147 11.15 4.58 18.19
C VAL A 147 12.37 5.49 17.99
N PHE A 148 12.56 6.05 16.81
CA PHE A 148 13.79 6.82 16.51
C PHE A 148 13.66 8.29 16.92
N ILE A 149 12.57 8.96 16.54
CA ILE A 149 12.41 10.40 16.76
C ILE A 149 11.80 10.67 18.13
N GLY A 150 10.85 9.83 18.57
CA GLY A 150 10.20 9.98 19.89
C GLY A 150 11.17 9.80 21.05
N THR A 151 12.20 8.95 20.92
CA THR A 151 13.23 8.74 21.95
C THR A 151 14.24 9.88 22.02
N LEU A 152 14.52 10.55 20.89
CA LEU A 152 15.43 11.71 20.83
C LEU A 152 14.78 13.01 21.34
N ALA A 153 13.46 13.02 21.45
CA ALA A 153 12.71 14.21 21.85
C ALA A 153 12.77 14.46 23.38
N PRO A 154 12.71 15.72 23.83
CA PRO A 154 12.63 16.06 25.26
C PRO A 154 11.43 15.37 25.94
N ARG A 155 11.58 15.06 27.23
CA ARG A 155 10.53 14.43 28.04
C ARG A 155 9.23 15.21 27.94
N GLY A 156 8.15 14.51 27.53
CA GLY A 156 6.80 15.05 27.38
C GLY A 156 6.40 15.43 25.94
N TRP A 157 7.34 15.61 25.02
CA TRP A 157 7.05 16.05 23.63
C TRP A 157 7.30 14.95 22.58
N GLY A 158 7.72 13.77 22.99
CA GLY A 158 8.08 12.65 22.07
C GLY A 158 6.96 12.28 21.10
N GLY A 159 5.72 12.18 21.60
CA GLY A 159 4.57 11.82 20.78
C GLY A 159 4.19 12.90 19.74
N SER A 160 4.26 14.17 20.11
CA SER A 160 3.94 15.26 19.17
C SER A 160 5.00 15.44 18.10
N ILE A 161 6.29 15.30 18.45
CA ILE A 161 7.40 15.39 17.49
C ILE A 161 7.37 14.18 16.55
N ALA A 162 7.08 12.98 17.05
CA ALA A 162 6.89 11.80 16.20
C ALA A 162 5.71 11.98 15.21
N ALA A 163 4.57 12.51 15.69
CA ALA A 163 3.42 12.80 14.82
C ALA A 163 3.77 13.85 13.75
N LEU A 164 4.49 14.92 14.13
CA LEU A 164 4.92 15.95 13.19
C LEU A 164 5.89 15.39 12.13
N SER A 165 6.79 14.49 12.52
CA SER A 165 7.71 13.85 11.58
C SER A 165 6.99 12.97 10.56
N VAL A 166 5.96 12.22 10.98
CA VAL A 166 5.13 11.44 10.07
C VAL A 166 4.38 12.34 9.08
N LEU A 167 3.84 13.46 9.56
CA LEU A 167 3.20 14.45 8.70
C LEU A 167 4.22 15.06 7.70
N ALA A 168 5.42 15.39 8.16
CA ALA A 168 6.49 15.91 7.30
C ALA A 168 6.87 14.93 6.20
N VAL A 169 6.99 13.63 6.51
CA VAL A 169 7.25 12.57 5.51
C VAL A 169 6.12 12.46 4.49
N ALA A 170 4.85 12.58 4.93
CA ALA A 170 3.71 12.57 4.03
C ALA A 170 3.72 13.78 3.08
N LEU A 171 4.03 14.97 3.58
CA LEU A 171 4.14 16.19 2.77
C LEU A 171 5.33 16.13 1.81
N LEU A 172 6.47 15.59 2.25
CA LEU A 172 7.62 15.33 1.39
C LEU A 172 7.28 14.34 0.27
N GLY A 173 6.55 13.25 0.57
CA GLY A 173 6.06 12.31 -0.43
C GLY A 173 5.21 12.98 -1.50
N PHE A 174 4.29 13.86 -1.10
CA PHE A 174 3.51 14.66 -2.03
C PHE A 174 4.39 15.62 -2.84
N GLY A 175 5.34 16.30 -2.20
CA GLY A 175 6.31 17.17 -2.87
C GLY A 175 7.15 16.43 -3.92
N PHE A 176 7.65 15.25 -3.56
CA PHE A 176 8.40 14.39 -4.51
C PHE A 176 7.53 13.89 -5.66
N ALA A 177 6.26 13.60 -5.43
CA ALA A 177 5.32 13.25 -6.49
C ALA A 177 5.16 14.41 -7.50
N MET A 178 4.99 15.63 -7.00
CA MET A 178 4.91 16.84 -7.85
C MET A 178 6.21 17.11 -8.61
N LEU A 179 7.36 17.02 -7.91
CA LEU A 179 8.67 17.21 -8.50
C LEU A 179 8.97 16.18 -9.59
N SER A 180 8.70 14.92 -9.31
CA SER A 180 8.88 13.82 -10.27
C SER A 180 7.95 13.97 -11.47
N SER A 181 6.70 14.39 -11.28
CA SER A 181 5.77 14.69 -12.35
C SER A 181 6.31 15.79 -13.26
N TRP A 182 6.76 16.89 -12.68
CA TRP A 182 7.37 18.01 -13.41
C TRP A 182 8.63 17.60 -14.18
N MET A 183 9.52 16.82 -13.53
CA MET A 183 10.75 16.34 -14.15
C MET A 183 10.47 15.40 -15.32
N LEU A 184 9.57 14.42 -15.15
CA LEU A 184 9.19 13.47 -16.19
C LEU A 184 8.51 14.17 -17.37
N ALA A 185 7.65 15.15 -17.10
CA ALA A 185 6.96 15.92 -18.15
C ALA A 185 7.92 16.77 -19.01
N ARG A 186 9.07 17.19 -18.44
CA ARG A 186 10.06 18.02 -19.14
C ARG A 186 11.20 17.24 -19.79
N THR A 187 11.51 16.04 -19.26
CA THR A 187 12.67 15.25 -19.73
C THR A 187 12.26 14.13 -20.66
N VAL A 188 11.71 13.06 -20.13
CA VAL A 188 11.45 11.80 -20.84
C VAL A 188 10.12 11.82 -21.58
N LEU A 189 9.10 12.38 -20.95
CA LEU A 189 7.72 12.35 -21.42
C LEU A 189 7.27 13.75 -21.90
N ARG A 190 8.01 14.33 -22.87
CA ARG A 190 7.69 15.64 -23.45
C ARG A 190 6.41 15.55 -24.30
N GLY A 191 5.56 16.58 -24.22
CA GLY A 191 4.33 16.69 -24.99
C GLY A 191 3.41 17.74 -24.36
N GLU A 192 2.39 18.15 -25.07
CA GLU A 192 1.36 19.06 -24.55
C GLU A 192 0.46 18.29 -23.55
N ALA A 193 0.06 18.98 -22.47
CA ALA A 193 -0.95 18.46 -21.56
C ALA A 193 -2.30 18.41 -22.30
N SER A 194 -3.02 17.31 -22.16
CA SER A 194 -4.35 17.21 -22.74
C SER A 194 -5.28 18.23 -22.10
N THR A 195 -6.08 18.91 -22.91
CA THR A 195 -7.10 19.85 -22.40
C THR A 195 -8.18 19.05 -21.67
N PHE A 196 -8.41 19.43 -20.42
CA PHE A 196 -9.39 18.77 -19.57
C PHE A 196 -10.78 19.32 -19.82
N SER A 197 -11.61 18.61 -20.58
CA SER A 197 -13.05 18.80 -20.57
C SER A 197 -13.68 17.85 -19.56
N LEU A 198 -13.80 18.27 -18.32
CA LEU A 198 -14.55 17.53 -17.32
C LEU A 198 -16.02 17.92 -17.45
N GLU A 199 -16.81 17.09 -18.05
CA GLU A 199 -18.26 17.10 -17.81
C GLU A 199 -18.48 16.60 -16.39
N LEU A 200 -18.84 17.53 -15.49
CA LEU A 200 -19.17 17.17 -14.12
C LEU A 200 -20.38 16.23 -14.14
N PRO A 201 -20.25 14.98 -13.66
CA PRO A 201 -21.37 14.06 -13.66
C PRO A 201 -22.53 14.65 -12.85
N PRO A 202 -23.77 14.52 -13.32
CA PRO A 202 -24.94 14.97 -12.58
C PRO A 202 -25.01 14.27 -11.24
N TYR A 203 -25.48 14.99 -10.23
CA TYR A 203 -25.66 14.48 -8.88
C TYR A 203 -26.62 13.27 -8.92
N ARG A 204 -26.12 12.09 -8.58
CA ARG A 204 -26.94 10.88 -8.46
C ARG A 204 -27.07 10.52 -6.97
N PRO A 205 -28.27 10.28 -6.46
CA PRO A 205 -28.44 9.76 -5.12
C PRO A 205 -27.76 8.36 -5.07
N PRO A 206 -26.85 8.12 -4.11
CA PRO A 206 -26.15 6.84 -4.03
C PRO A 206 -27.09 5.76 -3.50
N ASP A 207 -27.14 4.62 -4.20
CA ASP A 207 -27.78 3.39 -3.71
C ASP A 207 -26.84 2.71 -2.70
N PHE A 208 -26.93 3.07 -1.42
CA PHE A 208 -26.02 2.64 -0.35
C PHE A 208 -25.76 1.13 -0.34
N TRP A 209 -26.83 0.32 -0.40
CA TRP A 209 -26.71 -1.14 -0.34
C TRP A 209 -26.02 -1.72 -1.56
N LYS A 210 -26.33 -1.23 -2.74
CA LYS A 210 -25.71 -1.67 -3.98
C LYS A 210 -24.23 -1.26 -4.02
N THR A 211 -23.93 -0.03 -3.67
CA THR A 211 -22.54 0.49 -3.63
C THR A 211 -21.71 -0.25 -2.59
N LEU A 212 -22.27 -0.54 -1.41
CA LEU A 212 -21.58 -1.30 -0.36
C LEU A 212 -21.26 -2.73 -0.83
N TYR A 213 -22.25 -3.43 -1.39
CA TYR A 213 -22.10 -4.81 -1.86
C TYR A 213 -21.08 -4.91 -3.00
N THR A 214 -21.21 -4.10 -4.05
CA THR A 214 -20.27 -4.10 -5.19
C THR A 214 -18.85 -3.68 -4.78
N SER A 215 -18.70 -2.71 -3.88
CA SER A 215 -17.37 -2.27 -3.42
C SER A 215 -16.67 -3.33 -2.59
N VAL A 216 -17.38 -4.03 -1.72
CA VAL A 216 -16.79 -5.08 -0.89
C VAL A 216 -16.48 -6.32 -1.73
N ILE A 217 -17.40 -6.78 -2.57
CA ILE A 217 -17.20 -8.01 -3.33
C ILE A 217 -16.29 -7.77 -4.53
N ASP A 218 -16.64 -6.85 -5.43
CA ASP A 218 -15.92 -6.72 -6.70
C ASP A 218 -14.55 -6.05 -6.54
N ARG A 219 -14.43 -5.06 -5.63
CA ARG A 219 -13.16 -4.35 -5.45
C ARG A 219 -12.29 -5.00 -4.38
N THR A 220 -12.82 -5.25 -3.17
CA THR A 220 -12.01 -5.77 -2.06
C THR A 220 -11.56 -7.20 -2.29
N LEU A 221 -12.48 -8.12 -2.67
CA LEU A 221 -12.15 -9.52 -2.87
C LEU A 221 -11.23 -9.75 -4.07
N ILE A 222 -11.41 -9.04 -5.18
CA ILE A 222 -10.55 -9.19 -6.36
C ILE A 222 -9.12 -8.71 -6.04
N VAL A 223 -8.98 -7.58 -5.35
CA VAL A 223 -7.66 -7.07 -4.96
C VAL A 223 -6.99 -7.99 -3.94
N LEU A 224 -7.75 -8.48 -2.96
CA LEU A 224 -7.27 -9.44 -1.96
C LEU A 224 -6.82 -10.74 -2.61
N TRP A 225 -7.60 -11.30 -3.53
CA TRP A 225 -7.24 -12.52 -4.26
C TRP A 225 -5.92 -12.36 -5.00
N ARG A 226 -5.73 -11.24 -5.70
CA ARG A 226 -4.46 -10.94 -6.37
C ARG A 226 -3.30 -10.85 -5.37
N ALA A 227 -3.51 -10.20 -4.23
CA ALA A 227 -2.49 -10.11 -3.18
C ALA A 227 -2.11 -11.50 -2.64
N VAL A 228 -3.09 -12.38 -2.40
CA VAL A 228 -2.88 -13.77 -1.95
C VAL A 228 -2.08 -14.57 -2.97
N VAL A 229 -2.44 -14.49 -4.26
CA VAL A 229 -1.74 -15.20 -5.35
C VAL A 229 -0.25 -14.81 -5.42
N PHE A 230 0.10 -13.55 -5.12
CA PHE A 230 1.50 -13.12 -5.05
C PHE A 230 2.15 -13.41 -3.70
N ALA A 231 1.41 -13.38 -2.60
CA ALA A 231 1.93 -13.64 -1.26
C ALA A 231 2.37 -15.10 -1.08
N LEU A 232 1.66 -16.05 -1.69
CA LEU A 232 1.99 -17.47 -1.62
C LEU A 232 3.42 -17.79 -2.12
N PRO A 233 3.79 -17.46 -3.37
CA PRO A 233 5.14 -17.71 -3.86
C PRO A 233 6.19 -16.83 -3.18
N ALA A 234 5.84 -15.60 -2.78
CA ALA A 234 6.75 -14.72 -2.05
C ALA A 234 7.09 -15.30 -0.67
N GLY A 235 6.10 -15.80 0.07
CA GLY A 235 6.31 -16.47 1.35
C GLY A 235 7.19 -17.72 1.22
N ALA A 236 6.96 -18.53 0.18
CA ALA A 236 7.81 -19.68 -0.14
C ALA A 236 9.25 -19.26 -0.44
N ALA A 237 9.44 -18.22 -1.25
CA ALA A 237 10.77 -17.72 -1.61
C ALA A 237 11.53 -17.16 -0.39
N ILE A 238 10.85 -16.42 0.48
CA ILE A 238 11.43 -15.89 1.71
C ILE A 238 11.86 -17.05 2.63
N TRP A 239 10.99 -18.02 2.83
CA TRP A 239 11.31 -19.19 3.67
C TRP A 239 12.50 -19.97 3.09
N LEU A 240 12.50 -20.23 1.78
CA LEU A 240 13.60 -20.90 1.10
C LEU A 240 14.91 -20.12 1.26
N SER A 241 14.91 -18.82 1.05
CA SER A 241 16.12 -18.00 1.20
C SER A 241 16.65 -17.97 2.62
N ALA A 242 15.79 -18.11 3.63
CA ALA A 242 16.18 -18.16 5.03
C ALA A 242 16.71 -19.54 5.46
N ASN A 243 16.21 -20.63 4.85
CA ASN A 243 16.49 -22.01 5.27
C ASN A 243 17.40 -22.78 4.31
N LEU A 244 17.70 -22.26 3.13
CA LEU A 244 18.72 -22.83 2.26
C LEU A 244 20.11 -22.31 2.63
N PHE A 245 20.96 -23.23 3.08
CA PHE A 245 22.34 -22.93 3.46
C PHE A 245 23.27 -23.20 2.28
N ILE A 246 24.13 -22.25 1.96
CA ILE A 246 25.26 -22.41 1.03
C ILE A 246 26.53 -22.30 1.86
N GLY A 247 27.12 -23.46 2.24
CA GLY A 247 28.18 -23.55 3.22
C GLY A 247 27.65 -23.30 4.63
N ASP A 248 28.27 -22.40 5.40
CA ASP A 248 27.92 -22.10 6.79
C ASP A 248 26.86 -21.00 6.95
N GLN A 249 26.38 -20.40 5.87
CA GLN A 249 25.45 -19.26 5.90
C GLN A 249 24.23 -19.50 5.04
N SER A 250 23.07 -18.97 5.50
CA SER A 250 21.86 -18.96 4.69
C SER A 250 21.99 -17.97 3.53
N ILE A 251 21.24 -18.19 2.45
CA ILE A 251 21.21 -17.27 1.29
C ILE A 251 20.83 -15.85 1.75
N ALA A 252 19.89 -15.74 2.69
CA ALA A 252 19.50 -14.45 3.26
C ALA A 252 20.66 -13.77 4.00
N ALA A 253 21.42 -14.53 4.79
CA ALA A 253 22.59 -14.01 5.50
C ALA A 253 23.70 -13.55 4.52
N TRP A 254 23.93 -14.31 3.44
CA TRP A 254 24.87 -13.94 2.40
C TRP A 254 24.49 -12.63 1.70
N PHE A 255 23.19 -12.44 1.43
CA PHE A 255 22.68 -11.19 0.84
C PHE A 255 22.84 -10.01 1.81
N VAL A 256 22.55 -10.20 3.11
CA VAL A 256 22.74 -9.17 4.14
C VAL A 256 24.21 -8.79 4.25
N HIS A 257 25.12 -9.76 4.32
CA HIS A 257 26.57 -9.49 4.36
C HIS A 257 27.08 -8.80 3.10
N GLY A 258 26.51 -9.12 1.92
CA GLY A 258 26.86 -8.44 0.67
C GLY A 258 26.42 -6.99 0.60
N THR A 259 25.34 -6.63 1.32
CA THR A 259 24.84 -5.25 1.39
C THR A 259 25.42 -4.43 2.56
N ASP A 260 26.07 -5.08 3.54
CA ASP A 260 26.65 -4.45 4.72
C ASP A 260 27.65 -3.30 4.40
N PRO A 261 28.58 -3.44 3.41
CA PRO A 261 29.48 -2.35 3.04
C PRO A 261 28.74 -1.11 2.52
N PHE A 262 27.61 -1.28 1.84
CA PHE A 262 26.77 -0.15 1.40
C PHE A 262 26.02 0.47 2.58
N ALA A 263 25.53 -0.33 3.53
CA ALA A 263 24.86 0.15 4.72
C ALA A 263 25.82 0.99 5.60
N ARG A 264 27.06 0.55 5.76
CA ARG A 264 28.11 1.29 6.51
C ARG A 264 28.55 2.59 5.82
N LEU A 265 28.33 2.73 4.52
CA LEU A 265 28.65 3.94 3.75
C LEU A 265 27.58 5.02 3.94
N ILE A 266 26.36 4.62 4.32
CA ILE A 266 25.20 5.52 4.49
C ILE A 266 25.04 5.94 5.97
N GLY A 267 25.67 5.28 6.94
CA GLY A 267 25.69 5.57 8.38
C GLY A 267 25.11 4.43 9.17
#